data_b4626b853863bc27ce02ead1a926aab3
#
_entry.id   b4626b853863bc27ce02ead1a926aab3
#
_cell.length_a   1.000
_cell.length_b   1.000
_cell.length_c   1.000
_cell.angle_alpha   90.00
_cell.angle_beta   90.00
_cell.angle_gamma   90.00
#
_symmetry.space_group_name_H-M   'P 1'
#
loop_
_entity.id
_entity.type
_entity.pdbx_description
1 polymer ?
#
loop_
_entity_poly.entity_id
_entity_poly.type
_entity_poly.pdbx_seq_one_letter_code
_entity_poly.pdbx_strand_id
1 'polypeptide(L)'
;MHKIGLTPLALPFLLLAATASAQSPAVDVAALRDAALKDDIAMDIVEGLTTEVGPRPAATEREAEARDWAVVKLKALGFSNVRIEPYTMPAWVRGEETATLVSPFPQSLTITALGNSGATGKKGLTAEVVYFPTLADLQAAPDGSLKGKIAFVSHAMKATQDGSSYGAFGAARFAGPGIAAQKGAAAILIKSIGTDNHRVPHTGVTHFPEGVTPIPAAALSVPDADQLERVFKRGKPVTLSLLLTPRFNGTQQSGNVIAEVPGSDPDAGIIMVTGHLDSWDLGTGAIDDASGVAIVTAAAKRIMDAGTPRRTIRILLAGAEEVGSYGGNAYYEAHKSEPHVLTSESDFGADRIWRVDFAFPTAAKPVTTRIASALAPLGISAGAQRAGGGADNAKFADAGIATIDLQQDGTRYFDLHHTADDTLDKIDPQQLRQNVAAWTTVLAIAANAQESLR
;
A
#
# COMPACT_ATOMS: atom_id res chain seq x y z
N MET A 1 47.49 -55.97 69.70
CA MET A 1 47.55 -54.51 69.50
C MET A 1 47.25 -54.24 68.01
N HIS A 2 46.00 -53.98 67.71
CA HIS A 2 45.55 -53.66 66.34
C HIS A 2 45.30 -52.15 66.26
N LYS A 3 45.99 -51.46 65.34
CA LYS A 3 45.77 -50.05 65.06
C LYS A 3 44.72 -49.95 63.95
N ILE A 4 43.61 -49.30 64.28
CA ILE A 4 42.56 -48.96 63.29
C ILE A 4 42.94 -47.61 62.67
N GLY A 5 43.14 -47.59 61.31
CA GLY A 5 43.39 -46.38 60.58
C GLY A 5 42.05 -45.76 60.10
N LEU A 6 41.82 -44.49 60.46
CA LEU A 6 40.72 -43.70 59.98
C LEU A 6 41.12 -43.00 58.63
N THR A 7 40.39 -43.28 57.56
CA THR A 7 40.51 -42.59 56.29
C THR A 7 39.49 -41.43 56.24
N PRO A 8 39.88 -40.20 55.89
CA PRO A 8 38.91 -39.12 55.77
C PRO A 8 38.15 -39.19 54.41
N LEU A 9 36.84 -39.18 54.52
CA LEU A 9 35.92 -39.05 53.34
C LEU A 9 35.93 -37.58 52.87
N ALA A 10 36.43 -37.32 51.65
CA ALA A 10 36.33 -36.02 51.01
C ALA A 10 34.98 -35.93 50.24
N LEU A 11 34.09 -35.07 50.69
CA LEU A 11 32.86 -34.68 49.95
C LEU A 11 33.23 -33.70 48.82
N PRO A 12 32.81 -33.95 47.58
CA PRO A 12 32.95 -32.94 46.51
C PRO A 12 31.88 -31.85 46.68
N PHE A 13 32.29 -30.63 46.87
CA PHE A 13 31.44 -29.44 46.75
C PHE A 13 31.15 -29.22 45.24
N LEU A 14 29.91 -29.48 44.80
CA LEU A 14 29.41 -29.03 43.50
C LEU A 14 29.12 -27.52 43.61
N LEU A 15 29.96 -26.69 42.98
CA LEU A 15 29.63 -25.30 42.70
C LEU A 15 28.59 -25.28 41.55
N LEU A 16 27.32 -25.02 41.87
CA LEU A 16 26.35 -24.58 40.89
C LEU A 16 26.72 -23.14 40.48
N ALA A 17 27.29 -22.99 39.31
CA ALA A 17 27.41 -21.69 38.65
C ALA A 17 26.01 -21.27 38.19
N ALA A 18 25.36 -20.38 38.93
CA ALA A 18 24.18 -19.68 38.46
C ALA A 18 24.59 -18.74 37.32
N THR A 19 24.31 -19.12 36.09
CA THR A 19 24.39 -18.21 34.95
C THR A 19 23.32 -17.15 35.15
N ALA A 20 23.70 -16.00 35.67
CA ALA A 20 22.86 -14.81 35.62
C ALA A 20 22.67 -14.44 34.14
N SER A 21 21.49 -14.72 33.59
CA SER A 21 21.06 -14.13 32.34
C SER A 21 21.09 -12.62 32.53
N ALA A 22 22.07 -11.96 31.93
CA ALA A 22 22.06 -10.51 31.84
C ALA A 22 20.80 -10.14 31.05
N GLN A 23 19.78 -9.62 31.74
CA GLN A 23 18.62 -9.01 31.11
C GLN A 23 19.14 -7.84 30.26
N SER A 24 18.94 -7.91 28.96
CA SER A 24 19.19 -6.76 28.08
C SER A 24 18.48 -5.53 28.68
N PRO A 25 19.14 -4.37 28.72
CA PRO A 25 18.51 -3.17 29.26
C PRO A 25 17.18 -2.93 28.57
N ALA A 26 16.15 -2.60 29.36
CA ALA A 26 14.83 -2.32 28.82
C ALA A 26 14.93 -1.21 27.77
N VAL A 27 14.38 -1.45 26.57
CA VAL A 27 14.38 -0.48 25.48
C VAL A 27 13.62 0.78 25.93
N ASP A 28 14.29 1.93 25.89
CA ASP A 28 13.63 3.23 26.17
C ASP A 28 12.80 3.66 24.93
N VAL A 29 11.54 3.25 24.94
CA VAL A 29 10.59 3.51 23.86
C VAL A 29 10.38 5.03 23.66
N ALA A 30 10.36 5.82 24.73
CA ALA A 30 10.16 7.26 24.62
C ALA A 30 11.38 7.94 23.98
N ALA A 31 12.58 7.56 24.36
CA ALA A 31 13.80 8.09 23.74
C ALA A 31 13.88 7.74 22.24
N LEU A 32 13.52 6.51 21.85
CA LEU A 32 13.49 6.10 20.44
C LEU A 32 12.44 6.87 19.64
N ARG A 33 11.23 7.02 20.17
CA ARG A 33 10.16 7.82 19.57
C ARG A 33 10.62 9.26 19.33
N ASP A 34 11.18 9.91 20.37
CA ASP A 34 11.57 11.31 20.32
C ASP A 34 12.80 11.54 19.41
N ALA A 35 13.68 10.54 19.30
CA ALA A 35 14.78 10.56 18.32
C ALA A 35 14.25 10.42 16.88
N ALA A 36 13.24 9.60 16.65
CA ALA A 36 12.62 9.42 15.33
C ALA A 36 11.94 10.69 14.79
N LEU A 37 11.46 11.59 15.67
CA LEU A 37 10.93 12.91 15.26
C LEU A 37 11.99 13.84 14.64
N LYS A 38 13.26 13.45 14.67
CA LYS A 38 14.40 14.21 14.10
C LYS A 38 15.11 13.42 13.00
N ASP A 39 14.50 12.33 12.54
CA ASP A 39 15.07 11.44 11.55
C ASP A 39 14.88 11.98 10.13
N ASP A 40 15.90 11.84 9.30
CA ASP A 40 15.85 12.20 7.89
C ASP A 40 16.00 10.97 6.96
N ILE A 41 16.15 9.74 7.51
CA ILE A 41 16.32 8.52 6.71
C ILE A 41 15.11 8.31 5.81
N ALA A 42 13.90 8.49 6.32
CA ALA A 42 12.69 8.33 5.52
C ALA A 42 12.65 9.35 4.36
N MET A 43 12.99 10.61 4.62
CA MET A 43 12.99 11.63 3.57
C MET A 43 14.05 11.33 2.49
N ASP A 44 15.25 10.87 2.89
CA ASP A 44 16.31 10.45 1.96
C ASP A 44 15.89 9.23 1.10
N ILE A 45 15.08 8.32 1.64
CA ILE A 45 14.53 7.19 0.88
C ILE A 45 13.48 7.67 -0.13
N VAL A 46 12.51 8.50 0.30
CA VAL A 46 11.47 9.02 -0.61
C VAL A 46 12.11 9.84 -1.74
N GLU A 47 13.01 10.77 -1.40
CA GLU A 47 13.71 11.60 -2.38
C GLU A 47 14.51 10.73 -3.35
N GLY A 48 15.28 9.75 -2.85
CA GLY A 48 16.07 8.85 -3.69
C GLY A 48 15.20 8.03 -4.63
N LEU A 49 14.15 7.37 -4.14
CA LEU A 49 13.29 6.52 -4.96
C LEU A 49 12.53 7.32 -6.03
N THR A 50 12.02 8.49 -5.68
CA THR A 50 11.27 9.34 -6.61
C THR A 50 12.14 10.09 -7.61
N THR A 51 13.44 10.34 -7.30
CA THR A 51 14.38 11.09 -8.13
C THR A 51 15.25 10.19 -8.99
N GLU A 52 15.78 9.10 -8.41
CA GLU A 52 16.73 8.20 -9.08
C GLU A 52 16.01 7.16 -9.94
N VAL A 53 14.80 6.74 -9.54
CA VAL A 53 13.94 5.80 -10.27
C VAL A 53 12.73 6.51 -10.88
N GLY A 54 11.90 7.18 -10.06
CA GLY A 54 10.67 7.85 -10.49
C GLY A 54 9.51 6.89 -10.68
N PRO A 55 8.64 7.09 -11.72
CA PRO A 55 7.51 6.21 -11.99
C PRO A 55 7.97 4.77 -12.23
N ARG A 56 7.38 3.81 -11.54
CA ARG A 56 7.85 2.41 -11.50
C ARG A 56 6.70 1.40 -11.62
N PRO A 57 5.93 1.44 -12.74
CA PRO A 57 4.77 0.59 -12.91
C PRO A 57 5.13 -0.88 -12.82
N ALA A 58 4.23 -1.66 -12.23
CA ALA A 58 4.37 -3.10 -12.01
C ALA A 58 4.80 -3.88 -13.27
N ALA A 59 5.73 -4.82 -13.11
CA ALA A 59 6.26 -5.69 -14.16
C ALA A 59 6.88 -4.94 -15.36
N THR A 60 7.47 -3.77 -15.10
CA THR A 60 8.26 -2.99 -16.07
C THR A 60 9.73 -2.96 -15.71
N GLU A 61 10.57 -2.46 -16.63
CA GLU A 61 12.00 -2.23 -16.39
C GLU A 61 12.21 -1.23 -15.23
N ARG A 62 11.35 -0.22 -15.12
CA ARG A 62 11.44 0.76 -14.03
C ARG A 62 11.17 0.15 -12.66
N GLU A 63 10.24 -0.79 -12.55
CA GLU A 63 10.04 -1.53 -11.30
C GLU A 63 11.25 -2.45 -11.00
N ALA A 64 11.90 -3.02 -12.02
CA ALA A 64 13.14 -3.79 -11.84
C ALA A 64 14.28 -2.90 -11.32
N GLU A 65 14.45 -1.70 -11.87
CA GLU A 65 15.39 -0.70 -11.37
C GLU A 65 15.09 -0.31 -9.92
N ALA A 66 13.81 -0.16 -9.55
CA ALA A 66 13.40 0.12 -8.17
C ALA A 66 13.80 -1.00 -7.20
N ARG A 67 13.64 -2.27 -7.60
CA ARG A 67 14.07 -3.41 -6.77
C ARG A 67 15.59 -3.42 -6.57
N ASP A 68 16.36 -3.18 -7.62
CA ASP A 68 17.82 -3.11 -7.54
C ASP A 68 18.26 -1.93 -6.67
N TRP A 69 17.64 -0.76 -6.84
CA TRP A 69 17.86 0.41 -6.00
C TRP A 69 17.58 0.10 -4.53
N ALA A 70 16.44 -0.51 -4.22
CA ALA A 70 16.06 -0.87 -2.87
C ALA A 70 17.04 -1.85 -2.21
N VAL A 71 17.53 -2.85 -2.96
CA VAL A 71 18.56 -3.80 -2.48
C VAL A 71 19.84 -3.06 -2.12
N VAL A 72 20.31 -2.14 -2.95
CA VAL A 72 21.50 -1.32 -2.68
C VAL A 72 21.29 -0.46 -1.43
N LYS A 73 20.15 0.22 -1.34
CA LYS A 73 19.81 1.10 -0.21
C LYS A 73 19.72 0.34 1.11
N LEU A 74 19.01 -0.79 1.15
CA LEU A 74 18.84 -1.60 2.35
C LEU A 74 20.16 -2.20 2.82
N LYS A 75 21.03 -2.66 1.91
CA LYS A 75 22.38 -3.11 2.25
C LYS A 75 23.25 -1.99 2.80
N ALA A 76 23.20 -0.79 2.21
CA ALA A 76 23.93 0.37 2.70
C ALA A 76 23.47 0.81 4.10
N LEU A 77 22.19 0.65 4.42
CA LEU A 77 21.63 0.87 5.75
C LEU A 77 22.01 -0.22 6.76
N GLY A 78 22.60 -1.35 6.33
CA GLY A 78 23.10 -2.42 7.19
C GLY A 78 22.10 -3.53 7.51
N PHE A 79 20.97 -3.61 6.79
CA PHE A 79 20.01 -4.70 6.96
C PHE A 79 20.59 -6.05 6.55
N SER A 80 20.13 -7.12 7.23
CA SER A 80 20.49 -8.50 6.94
C SER A 80 19.53 -9.13 5.93
N ASN A 81 19.94 -10.27 5.33
CA ASN A 81 19.11 -11.10 4.45
C ASN A 81 18.44 -10.34 3.30
N VAL A 82 19.11 -9.28 2.80
CA VAL A 82 18.57 -8.45 1.70
C VAL A 82 18.60 -9.22 0.41
N ARG A 83 17.42 -9.45 -0.17
CA ARG A 83 17.25 -10.24 -1.40
C ARG A 83 16.01 -9.82 -2.19
N ILE A 84 15.97 -10.20 -3.48
CA ILE A 84 14.78 -10.13 -4.32
C ILE A 84 14.18 -11.54 -4.40
N GLU A 85 12.88 -11.66 -4.20
CA GLU A 85 12.11 -12.88 -4.45
C GLU A 85 11.24 -12.66 -5.70
N PRO A 86 11.66 -13.25 -6.86
CA PRO A 86 10.99 -12.99 -8.13
C PRO A 86 9.72 -13.85 -8.29
N TYR A 87 8.76 -13.31 -9.04
CA TYR A 87 7.59 -14.02 -9.55
C TYR A 87 7.21 -13.47 -10.93
N THR A 88 6.23 -14.10 -11.59
CA THR A 88 5.74 -13.65 -12.89
C THR A 88 4.27 -13.28 -12.82
N MET A 89 3.86 -12.31 -13.63
CA MET A 89 2.49 -11.81 -13.67
C MET A 89 2.13 -11.25 -15.06
N PRO A 90 0.83 -11.12 -15.39
CA PRO A 90 0.41 -10.39 -16.57
C PRO A 90 0.81 -8.92 -16.47
N ALA A 91 1.35 -8.36 -17.55
CA ALA A 91 1.74 -6.96 -17.59
C ALA A 91 0.83 -6.16 -18.53
N TRP A 92 0.49 -4.97 -18.10
CA TRP A 92 -0.24 -3.97 -18.87
C TRP A 92 0.57 -2.68 -18.88
N VAL A 93 0.59 -1.99 -20.03
CA VAL A 93 1.30 -0.72 -20.17
C VAL A 93 0.40 0.31 -20.84
N ARG A 94 0.45 1.53 -20.34
CA ARG A 94 -0.25 2.68 -20.88
C ARG A 94 0.23 3.00 -22.29
N GLY A 95 -0.64 3.64 -23.08
CA GLY A 95 -0.35 4.15 -24.42
C GLY A 95 -0.71 5.63 -24.54
N GLU A 96 -1.03 6.03 -25.77
CA GLU A 96 -1.58 7.37 -26.04
C GLU A 96 -3.02 7.44 -25.52
N GLU A 97 -3.40 8.60 -24.99
CA GLU A 97 -4.71 8.83 -24.41
C GLU A 97 -5.22 10.25 -24.70
N THR A 98 -6.35 10.35 -25.39
CA THR A 98 -7.02 11.62 -25.63
C THR A 98 -8.55 11.46 -25.62
N ALA A 99 -9.25 12.51 -25.20
CA ALA A 99 -10.70 12.59 -25.27
C ALA A 99 -11.15 13.98 -25.78
N THR A 100 -12.16 13.96 -26.66
CA THR A 100 -12.76 15.18 -27.17
C THR A 100 -14.29 15.05 -27.15
N LEU A 101 -14.96 16.00 -26.53
CA LEU A 101 -16.38 16.19 -26.71
C LEU A 101 -16.59 16.74 -28.15
N VAL A 102 -17.23 15.93 -29.03
CA VAL A 102 -17.44 16.27 -30.42
C VAL A 102 -18.72 17.10 -30.58
N SER A 103 -19.79 16.68 -29.91
CA SER A 103 -21.07 17.38 -29.88
C SER A 103 -21.73 17.26 -28.52
N PRO A 104 -22.59 18.19 -28.11
CA PRO A 104 -23.06 19.36 -28.81
C PRO A 104 -22.16 20.61 -28.70
N PHE A 105 -21.17 20.60 -27.82
CA PHE A 105 -20.29 21.76 -27.53
C PHE A 105 -18.83 21.31 -27.55
N PRO A 106 -18.15 21.34 -28.70
CA PRO A 106 -16.82 20.75 -28.87
C PRO A 106 -15.78 21.34 -27.89
N GLN A 107 -15.06 20.45 -27.19
CA GLN A 107 -13.96 20.80 -26.27
C GLN A 107 -13.13 19.58 -25.93
N SER A 108 -11.86 19.80 -25.56
CA SER A 108 -10.97 18.75 -25.06
C SER A 108 -11.31 18.42 -23.63
N LEU A 109 -11.21 17.13 -23.29
CA LEU A 109 -11.35 16.59 -21.92
C LEU A 109 -10.04 15.94 -21.50
N THR A 110 -9.68 16.07 -20.23
CA THR A 110 -8.50 15.43 -19.66
C THR A 110 -8.88 14.08 -19.08
N ILE A 111 -8.25 13.04 -19.60
CA ILE A 111 -8.48 11.65 -19.20
C ILE A 111 -7.19 10.94 -18.86
N THR A 112 -7.30 9.81 -18.20
CA THR A 112 -6.25 8.80 -18.11
C THR A 112 -6.85 7.40 -18.23
N ALA A 113 -6.18 6.49 -18.95
CA ALA A 113 -6.60 5.10 -19.06
C ALA A 113 -6.55 4.41 -17.70
N LEU A 114 -7.50 3.53 -17.45
CA LEU A 114 -7.51 2.67 -16.27
C LEU A 114 -6.65 1.41 -16.53
N GLY A 115 -5.95 0.96 -15.51
CA GLY A 115 -5.14 -0.26 -15.58
C GLY A 115 -5.97 -1.47 -16.00
N ASN A 116 -5.38 -2.37 -16.80
CA ASN A 116 -6.02 -3.54 -17.39
C ASN A 116 -7.15 -3.23 -18.40
N SER A 117 -7.35 -1.97 -18.83
CA SER A 117 -8.31 -1.62 -19.86
C SER A 117 -7.89 -2.06 -21.26
N GLY A 118 -8.86 -2.26 -22.14
CA GLY A 118 -8.64 -2.50 -23.56
C GLY A 118 -8.32 -1.21 -24.34
N ALA A 119 -8.01 -1.36 -25.63
CA ALA A 119 -7.65 -0.27 -26.53
C ALA A 119 -8.79 0.08 -27.51
N THR A 120 -8.89 1.37 -27.89
CA THR A 120 -9.78 1.81 -28.99
C THR A 120 -9.24 1.44 -30.38
N GLY A 121 -7.99 0.98 -30.44
CA GLY A 121 -7.22 0.87 -31.67
C GLY A 121 -6.68 2.24 -32.17
N LYS A 122 -5.82 2.20 -33.18
CA LYS A 122 -5.10 3.40 -33.67
C LYS A 122 -5.99 4.49 -34.28
N LYS A 123 -7.22 4.13 -34.68
CA LYS A 123 -8.18 5.09 -35.27
C LYS A 123 -9.04 5.79 -34.21
N GLY A 124 -8.94 5.36 -32.97
CA GLY A 124 -9.82 5.83 -31.89
C GLY A 124 -11.27 5.30 -32.05
N LEU A 125 -12.12 5.76 -31.14
CA LEU A 125 -13.55 5.46 -31.08
C LEU A 125 -14.33 6.76 -31.00
N THR A 126 -15.32 6.96 -31.90
CA THR A 126 -16.30 8.06 -31.78
C THR A 126 -17.68 7.46 -31.62
N ALA A 127 -18.37 7.78 -30.52
CA ALA A 127 -19.68 7.21 -30.23
C ALA A 127 -20.53 8.13 -29.33
N GLU A 128 -21.85 7.86 -29.33
CA GLU A 128 -22.80 8.46 -28.39
C GLU A 128 -22.47 8.03 -26.94
N VAL A 129 -22.63 8.95 -25.99
CA VAL A 129 -22.43 8.72 -24.58
C VAL A 129 -23.75 8.53 -23.84
N VAL A 130 -23.83 7.51 -23.02
CA VAL A 130 -24.94 7.29 -22.08
C VAL A 130 -24.45 7.60 -20.67
N TYR A 131 -25.11 8.53 -19.98
CA TYR A 131 -24.77 8.98 -18.66
C TYR A 131 -25.49 8.19 -17.58
N PHE A 132 -24.73 7.75 -16.58
CA PHE A 132 -25.21 7.07 -15.38
C PHE A 132 -24.75 7.86 -14.15
N PRO A 133 -25.67 8.47 -13.39
CA PRO A 133 -25.32 9.22 -12.18
C PRO A 133 -24.58 8.40 -11.13
N THR A 134 -24.81 7.08 -11.12
CA THR A 134 -24.15 6.16 -10.17
C THR A 134 -23.79 4.83 -10.86
N LEU A 135 -22.91 4.05 -10.23
CA LEU A 135 -22.63 2.68 -10.65
C LEU A 135 -23.88 1.78 -10.61
N ALA A 136 -24.78 2.00 -9.63
CA ALA A 136 -26.03 1.25 -9.52
C ALA A 136 -26.95 1.48 -10.73
N ASP A 137 -26.98 2.71 -11.28
CA ASP A 137 -27.74 2.99 -12.49
C ASP A 137 -27.18 2.23 -13.70
N LEU A 138 -25.84 2.13 -13.84
CA LEU A 138 -25.21 1.31 -14.86
C LEU A 138 -25.55 -0.19 -14.67
N GLN A 139 -25.52 -0.69 -13.45
CA GLN A 139 -25.87 -2.10 -13.15
C GLN A 139 -27.32 -2.41 -13.53
N ALA A 140 -28.23 -1.47 -13.31
CA ALA A 140 -29.64 -1.60 -13.62
C ALA A 140 -29.97 -1.48 -15.12
N ALA A 141 -29.01 -1.01 -15.96
CA ALA A 141 -29.23 -0.88 -17.38
C ALA A 141 -29.53 -2.23 -18.03
N PRO A 142 -30.49 -2.31 -19.02
CA PRO A 142 -30.78 -3.53 -19.71
C PRO A 142 -29.58 -4.11 -20.46
N ASP A 143 -29.49 -5.43 -20.56
CA ASP A 143 -28.41 -6.09 -21.31
C ASP A 143 -28.47 -5.68 -22.80
N GLY A 144 -27.29 -5.41 -23.38
CA GLY A 144 -27.18 -4.97 -24.77
C GLY A 144 -27.59 -3.52 -25.03
N SER A 145 -28.12 -2.78 -24.05
CA SER A 145 -28.58 -1.38 -24.25
C SER A 145 -27.45 -0.40 -24.57
N LEU A 146 -26.21 -0.76 -24.27
CA LEU A 146 -25.02 0.05 -24.53
C LEU A 146 -24.25 -0.35 -25.79
N LYS A 147 -24.84 -1.19 -26.64
CA LYS A 147 -24.17 -1.65 -27.87
C LYS A 147 -23.69 -0.49 -28.73
N GLY A 148 -22.35 -0.40 -28.93
CA GLY A 148 -21.71 0.65 -29.73
C GLY A 148 -21.66 2.03 -29.07
N LYS A 149 -22.01 2.16 -27.80
CA LYS A 149 -22.04 3.42 -27.06
C LYS A 149 -20.91 3.48 -26.02
N ILE A 150 -20.62 4.67 -25.54
CA ILE A 150 -19.72 4.93 -24.41
C ILE A 150 -20.58 5.09 -23.15
N ALA A 151 -20.30 4.32 -22.11
CA ALA A 151 -20.88 4.57 -20.79
C ALA A 151 -20.12 5.72 -20.11
N PHE A 152 -20.80 6.61 -19.39
CA PHE A 152 -20.18 7.55 -18.46
C PHE A 152 -20.81 7.40 -17.10
N VAL A 153 -20.00 7.01 -16.10
CA VAL A 153 -20.43 6.82 -14.71
C VAL A 153 -19.83 7.93 -13.84
N SER A 154 -20.69 8.59 -13.06
CA SER A 154 -20.28 9.61 -12.11
C SER A 154 -20.44 9.13 -10.66
N HIS A 155 -20.05 9.97 -9.73
CA HIS A 155 -20.20 9.79 -8.28
C HIS A 155 -19.92 11.13 -7.56
N ALA A 156 -20.10 11.14 -6.24
CA ALA A 156 -19.91 12.34 -5.39
C ALA A 156 -18.95 12.04 -4.21
N MET A 157 -17.74 11.57 -4.53
CA MET A 157 -16.70 11.32 -3.51
C MET A 157 -16.37 12.62 -2.75
N LYS A 158 -16.11 12.50 -1.45
CA LYS A 158 -15.76 13.61 -0.56
C LYS A 158 -14.54 13.25 0.26
N ALA A 159 -13.71 14.24 0.58
CA ALA A 159 -12.61 14.07 1.49
C ALA A 159 -13.09 13.67 2.88
N THR A 160 -12.51 12.63 3.45
CA THR A 160 -12.73 12.14 4.80
C THR A 160 -11.40 11.80 5.45
N GLN A 161 -11.27 12.03 6.75
CA GLN A 161 -10.01 11.78 7.45
C GLN A 161 -9.62 10.29 7.46
N ASP A 162 -10.61 9.40 7.47
CA ASP A 162 -10.41 7.95 7.47
C ASP A 162 -10.42 7.31 6.07
N GLY A 163 -10.54 8.09 5.00
CA GLY A 163 -10.61 7.60 3.63
C GLY A 163 -11.87 6.82 3.27
N SER A 164 -12.87 6.72 4.17
CA SER A 164 -14.05 5.86 4.00
C SER A 164 -14.86 6.12 2.74
N SER A 165 -14.82 7.35 2.21
CA SER A 165 -15.48 7.73 0.95
C SER A 165 -14.92 6.96 -0.26
N TYR A 166 -13.63 6.61 -0.26
CA TYR A 166 -13.02 5.83 -1.33
C TYR A 166 -13.63 4.43 -1.46
N GLY A 167 -13.80 3.73 -0.35
CA GLY A 167 -14.45 2.41 -0.34
C GLY A 167 -15.87 2.42 -0.91
N ALA A 168 -16.61 3.54 -0.72
CA ALA A 168 -17.97 3.68 -1.23
C ALA A 168 -18.03 3.86 -2.76
N PHE A 169 -17.03 4.49 -3.37
CA PHE A 169 -17.05 4.85 -4.80
C PHE A 169 -16.02 4.09 -5.65
N GLY A 170 -15.00 3.49 -5.06
CA GLY A 170 -13.93 2.75 -5.75
C GLY A 170 -14.43 1.66 -6.71
N ALA A 171 -15.59 1.05 -6.43
CA ALA A 171 -16.21 0.06 -7.29
C ALA A 171 -16.56 0.59 -8.71
N ALA A 172 -16.78 1.91 -8.88
CA ALA A 172 -17.01 2.51 -10.19
C ALA A 172 -15.79 2.35 -11.11
N ARG A 173 -14.56 2.43 -10.55
CA ARG A 173 -13.33 2.14 -11.25
C ARG A 173 -13.08 0.64 -11.36
N PHE A 174 -13.13 -0.08 -10.25
CA PHE A 174 -12.72 -1.47 -10.21
C PHE A 174 -13.67 -2.40 -10.99
N ALA A 175 -14.99 -2.28 -10.80
CA ALA A 175 -15.99 -3.16 -11.40
C ALA A 175 -16.74 -2.53 -12.60
N GLY A 176 -16.86 -1.20 -12.63
CA GLY A 176 -17.63 -0.48 -13.64
C GLY A 176 -17.30 -0.87 -15.08
N PRO A 177 -16.01 -0.96 -15.49
CA PRO A 177 -15.63 -1.38 -16.84
C PRO A 177 -16.08 -2.78 -17.21
N GLY A 178 -15.98 -3.75 -16.30
CA GLY A 178 -16.49 -5.11 -16.51
C GLY A 178 -18.00 -5.14 -16.68
N ILE A 179 -18.75 -4.38 -15.87
CA ILE A 179 -20.20 -4.26 -15.96
C ILE A 179 -20.60 -3.59 -17.29
N ALA A 180 -19.95 -2.50 -17.68
CA ALA A 180 -20.22 -1.82 -18.95
C ALA A 180 -19.98 -2.73 -20.15
N ALA A 181 -18.90 -3.54 -20.13
CA ALA A 181 -18.61 -4.54 -21.16
C ALA A 181 -19.73 -5.59 -21.27
N GLN A 182 -20.21 -6.09 -20.14
CA GLN A 182 -21.34 -7.03 -20.11
C GLN A 182 -22.65 -6.43 -20.66
N LYS A 183 -22.85 -5.11 -20.49
CA LYS A 183 -23.99 -4.38 -21.09
C LYS A 183 -23.78 -4.02 -22.56
N GLY A 184 -22.63 -4.39 -23.17
CA GLY A 184 -22.30 -4.20 -24.57
C GLY A 184 -21.67 -2.85 -24.90
N ALA A 185 -21.20 -2.09 -23.92
CA ALA A 185 -20.56 -0.81 -24.15
C ALA A 185 -19.29 -0.97 -25.00
N ALA A 186 -19.06 0.00 -25.91
CA ALA A 186 -17.84 0.07 -26.70
C ALA A 186 -16.65 0.67 -25.90
N ALA A 187 -16.95 1.48 -24.89
CA ALA A 187 -16.00 2.03 -23.94
C ALA A 187 -16.72 2.52 -22.67
N ILE A 188 -15.97 2.80 -21.63
CA ILE A 188 -16.48 3.48 -20.44
C ILE A 188 -15.56 4.62 -20.02
N LEU A 189 -16.17 5.71 -19.59
CA LEU A 189 -15.54 6.77 -18.82
C LEU A 189 -16.10 6.78 -17.41
N ILE A 190 -15.26 7.02 -16.43
CA ILE A 190 -15.69 7.30 -15.05
C ILE A 190 -15.25 8.70 -14.64
N LYS A 191 -15.96 9.32 -13.74
CA LYS A 191 -15.39 10.43 -12.97
C LYS A 191 -14.27 9.87 -12.12
N SER A 192 -13.12 10.53 -12.06
CA SER A 192 -11.98 10.12 -11.24
C SER A 192 -12.41 9.81 -9.80
N ILE A 193 -11.88 8.72 -9.23
CA ILE A 193 -12.05 8.39 -7.82
C ILE A 193 -11.06 9.25 -7.02
N GLY A 194 -11.44 10.50 -6.83
CA GLY A 194 -10.63 11.54 -6.20
C GLY A 194 -11.49 12.64 -5.61
N THR A 195 -10.89 13.48 -4.80
CA THR A 195 -11.54 14.56 -4.04
C THR A 195 -11.06 15.95 -4.46
N ASP A 196 -10.08 16.02 -5.35
CA ASP A 196 -9.52 17.25 -5.89
C ASP A 196 -10.51 18.03 -6.80
N ASN A 197 -10.11 19.24 -7.17
CA ASN A 197 -10.80 20.07 -8.16
C ASN A 197 -9.85 20.51 -9.29
N HIS A 198 -8.76 19.76 -9.48
CA HIS A 198 -7.77 20.00 -10.52
C HIS A 198 -8.04 19.15 -11.76
N ARG A 199 -7.47 19.53 -12.90
CA ARG A 199 -7.58 18.76 -14.13
C ARG A 199 -6.52 17.65 -14.21
N VAL A 200 -6.35 16.92 -13.13
CA VAL A 200 -5.50 15.74 -13.01
C VAL A 200 -6.39 14.52 -12.82
N PRO A 201 -6.50 13.63 -13.82
CA PRO A 201 -7.32 12.43 -13.68
C PRO A 201 -6.60 11.37 -12.83
N HIS A 202 -7.39 10.59 -12.09
CA HIS A 202 -6.90 9.50 -11.25
C HIS A 202 -7.01 8.16 -12.01
N THR A 203 -5.89 7.48 -12.18
CA THR A 203 -5.86 6.13 -12.73
C THR A 203 -6.23 5.08 -11.68
N GLY A 204 -5.85 3.85 -11.89
CA GLY A 204 -5.97 2.71 -10.98
C GLY A 204 -6.46 1.47 -11.71
N VAL A 205 -6.31 0.32 -11.07
CA VAL A 205 -6.66 -0.97 -11.65
C VAL A 205 -8.17 -1.13 -11.87
N THR A 206 -8.53 -1.79 -12.98
CA THR A 206 -9.89 -2.27 -13.22
C THR A 206 -9.91 -3.78 -13.43
N HIS A 207 -11.03 -4.39 -13.13
CA HIS A 207 -11.23 -5.83 -13.25
C HIS A 207 -12.31 -6.15 -14.28
N PHE A 208 -12.00 -7.11 -15.15
CA PHE A 208 -12.97 -7.70 -16.07
C PHE A 208 -13.22 -9.15 -15.64
N PRO A 209 -14.48 -9.58 -15.48
CA PRO A 209 -14.81 -10.97 -15.15
C PRO A 209 -14.25 -11.93 -16.19
N GLU A 210 -14.02 -13.18 -15.78
CA GLU A 210 -13.56 -14.23 -16.68
C GLU A 210 -14.47 -14.35 -17.92
N GLY A 211 -13.86 -14.45 -19.10
CA GLY A 211 -14.58 -14.51 -20.39
C GLY A 211 -15.07 -13.16 -20.92
N VAL A 212 -14.93 -12.07 -20.16
CA VAL A 212 -15.27 -10.72 -20.63
C VAL A 212 -14.02 -10.06 -21.25
N THR A 213 -14.11 -9.73 -22.52
CA THR A 213 -13.04 -9.00 -23.21
C THR A 213 -12.91 -7.59 -22.66
N PRO A 214 -11.72 -7.13 -22.23
CA PRO A 214 -11.48 -5.77 -21.78
C PRO A 214 -11.85 -4.73 -22.85
N ILE A 215 -12.71 -3.78 -22.48
CA ILE A 215 -13.05 -2.62 -23.31
C ILE A 215 -12.17 -1.42 -22.91
N PRO A 216 -12.02 -0.40 -23.79
CA PRO A 216 -11.41 0.87 -23.45
C PRO A 216 -12.09 1.48 -22.23
N ALA A 217 -11.29 1.81 -21.19
CA ALA A 217 -11.78 2.42 -19.96
C ALA A 217 -10.83 3.52 -19.50
N ALA A 218 -11.39 4.68 -19.15
CA ALA A 218 -10.59 5.80 -18.66
C ALA A 218 -11.35 6.60 -17.58
N ALA A 219 -10.58 7.30 -16.75
CA ALA A 219 -11.09 8.29 -15.80
C ALA A 219 -10.97 9.69 -16.39
N LEU A 220 -12.04 10.48 -16.28
CA LEU A 220 -12.03 11.92 -16.50
C LEU A 220 -11.52 12.62 -15.25
N SER A 221 -10.78 13.72 -15.41
CA SER A 221 -10.52 14.61 -14.27
C SER A 221 -11.86 15.03 -13.62
N VAL A 222 -11.84 15.31 -12.33
CA VAL A 222 -13.05 15.71 -11.60
C VAL A 222 -13.74 16.92 -12.24
N PRO A 223 -13.01 18.04 -12.59
CA PRO A 223 -13.63 19.17 -13.27
C PRO A 223 -14.21 18.87 -14.65
N ASP A 224 -13.57 17.99 -15.45
CA ASP A 224 -14.06 17.65 -16.78
C ASP A 224 -15.27 16.69 -16.72
N ALA A 225 -15.31 15.80 -15.74
CA ALA A 225 -16.51 14.99 -15.46
C ALA A 225 -17.70 15.87 -15.05
N ASP A 226 -17.48 16.84 -14.16
CA ASP A 226 -18.51 17.82 -13.78
C ASP A 226 -18.96 18.69 -14.97
N GLN A 227 -18.03 19.03 -15.85
CA GLN A 227 -18.37 19.74 -17.11
C GLN A 227 -19.23 18.85 -18.02
N LEU A 228 -18.89 17.58 -18.17
CA LEU A 228 -19.66 16.65 -18.98
C LEU A 228 -21.08 16.45 -18.41
N GLU A 229 -21.24 16.35 -17.09
CA GLU A 229 -22.57 16.35 -16.44
C GLU A 229 -23.39 17.60 -16.77
N ARG A 230 -22.74 18.79 -16.77
CA ARG A 230 -23.42 20.05 -17.15
C ARG A 230 -23.86 20.03 -18.61
N VAL A 231 -23.09 19.38 -19.50
CA VAL A 231 -23.47 19.18 -20.90
C VAL A 231 -24.74 18.32 -21.00
N PHE A 232 -24.81 17.20 -20.29
CA PHE A 232 -26.00 16.34 -20.23
C PHE A 232 -27.26 17.09 -19.77
N LYS A 233 -27.11 17.97 -18.76
CA LYS A 233 -28.21 18.83 -18.28
C LYS A 233 -28.79 19.79 -19.34
N ARG A 234 -28.10 19.96 -20.51
CA ARG A 234 -28.63 20.75 -21.65
C ARG A 234 -29.57 19.95 -22.53
N GLY A 235 -29.75 18.63 -22.27
CA GLY A 235 -30.73 17.79 -22.95
C GLY A 235 -30.46 17.51 -24.44
N LYS A 236 -29.19 17.67 -24.88
CA LYS A 236 -28.78 17.36 -26.28
C LYS A 236 -27.99 16.04 -26.29
N PRO A 237 -28.07 15.26 -27.39
CA PRO A 237 -27.22 14.07 -27.54
C PRO A 237 -25.73 14.42 -27.44
N VAL A 238 -25.00 13.62 -26.71
CA VAL A 238 -23.57 13.79 -26.43
C VAL A 238 -22.77 12.77 -27.23
N THR A 239 -21.76 13.22 -27.97
CA THR A 239 -20.83 12.35 -28.70
C THR A 239 -19.40 12.67 -28.28
N LEU A 240 -18.64 11.64 -27.92
CA LEU A 240 -17.21 11.73 -27.61
C LEU A 240 -16.37 11.00 -28.65
N SER A 241 -15.15 11.50 -28.87
CA SER A 241 -14.07 10.80 -29.55
C SER A 241 -12.99 10.46 -28.52
N LEU A 242 -12.59 9.20 -28.48
CA LEU A 242 -11.58 8.65 -27.57
C LEU A 242 -10.45 8.00 -28.36
N LEU A 243 -9.21 8.26 -27.97
CA LEU A 243 -8.04 7.47 -28.36
C LEU A 243 -7.42 6.93 -27.09
N LEU A 244 -7.41 5.60 -26.94
CA LEU A 244 -6.77 4.89 -25.85
C LEU A 244 -6.00 3.72 -26.47
N THR A 245 -4.67 3.69 -26.32
CA THR A 245 -3.82 2.68 -26.95
C THR A 245 -2.97 1.88 -25.94
N PRO A 246 -3.51 1.54 -24.76
CA PRO A 246 -2.80 0.66 -23.86
C PRO A 246 -2.61 -0.71 -24.50
N ARG A 247 -1.69 -1.50 -23.94
CA ARG A 247 -1.46 -2.86 -24.42
C ARG A 247 -1.15 -3.82 -23.28
N PHE A 248 -1.62 -5.04 -23.41
CA PHE A 248 -1.14 -6.17 -22.61
C PHE A 248 0.23 -6.61 -23.17
N ASN A 249 1.23 -6.72 -22.31
CA ASN A 249 2.61 -7.02 -22.66
C ASN A 249 2.98 -8.48 -22.31
N GLY A 250 2.00 -9.37 -22.28
CA GLY A 250 2.18 -10.77 -21.92
C GLY A 250 2.54 -10.96 -20.45
N THR A 251 3.18 -12.07 -20.13
CA THR A 251 3.71 -12.37 -18.79
C THR A 251 5.10 -11.78 -18.65
N GLN A 252 5.32 -10.99 -17.61
CA GLN A 252 6.60 -10.37 -17.30
C GLN A 252 7.04 -10.74 -15.88
N GLN A 253 8.30 -10.48 -15.55
CA GLN A 253 8.85 -10.69 -14.23
C GLN A 253 8.60 -9.46 -13.36
N SER A 254 8.19 -9.70 -12.11
CA SER A 254 8.18 -8.78 -11.00
C SER A 254 8.87 -9.43 -9.80
N GLY A 255 8.82 -8.83 -8.62
CA GLY A 255 9.41 -9.43 -7.41
C GLY A 255 9.30 -8.53 -6.20
N ASN A 256 9.39 -9.16 -5.04
CA ASN A 256 9.47 -8.50 -3.74
C ASN A 256 10.92 -8.24 -3.35
N VAL A 257 11.18 -7.16 -2.60
CA VAL A 257 12.47 -6.97 -1.91
C VAL A 257 12.25 -7.21 -0.42
N ILE A 258 13.09 -8.07 0.15
CA ILE A 258 13.00 -8.47 1.56
C ILE A 258 14.30 -8.11 2.27
N ALA A 259 14.16 -7.61 3.50
CA ALA A 259 15.29 -7.33 4.40
C ALA A 259 14.89 -7.64 5.84
N GLU A 260 15.88 -7.85 6.71
CA GLU A 260 15.62 -8.24 8.10
C GLU A 260 16.50 -7.49 9.09
N VAL A 261 15.92 -7.25 10.27
CA VAL A 261 16.61 -7.02 11.53
C VAL A 261 16.49 -8.33 12.33
N PRO A 262 17.54 -9.15 12.41
CA PRO A 262 17.47 -10.44 13.12
C PRO A 262 17.14 -10.27 14.61
N GLY A 263 16.23 -11.09 15.09
CA GLY A 263 15.89 -11.17 16.51
C GLY A 263 16.88 -12.03 17.29
N SER A 264 16.94 -11.83 18.61
CA SER A 264 17.74 -12.62 19.52
C SER A 264 17.10 -13.96 19.91
N ASP A 265 15.79 -14.11 19.70
CA ASP A 265 15.00 -15.29 20.04
C ASP A 265 14.32 -15.82 18.76
N PRO A 266 14.87 -16.85 18.10
CA PRO A 266 14.33 -17.38 16.85
C PRO A 266 12.92 -17.97 17.00
N ASP A 267 12.52 -18.37 18.21
CA ASP A 267 11.21 -18.94 18.50
C ASP A 267 10.15 -17.87 18.82
N ALA A 268 10.57 -16.61 18.99
CA ALA A 268 9.65 -15.51 19.29
C ALA A 268 8.76 -15.08 18.10
N GLY A 269 9.12 -15.48 16.90
CA GLY A 269 8.38 -15.20 15.66
C GLY A 269 8.82 -13.93 14.93
N ILE A 270 8.15 -13.68 13.81
CA ILE A 270 8.46 -12.62 12.86
C ILE A 270 7.39 -11.54 12.94
N ILE A 271 7.82 -10.29 13.04
CA ILE A 271 7.01 -9.11 12.80
C ILE A 271 7.32 -8.65 11.37
N MET A 272 6.31 -8.62 10.50
CA MET A 272 6.45 -8.13 9.14
C MET A 272 5.88 -6.72 9.02
N VAL A 273 6.65 -5.83 8.42
CA VAL A 273 6.24 -4.47 8.07
C VAL A 273 6.39 -4.28 6.57
N THR A 274 5.34 -3.73 5.95
CA THR A 274 5.19 -3.71 4.50
C THR A 274 4.98 -2.29 3.99
N GLY A 275 5.49 -2.01 2.82
CA GLY A 275 5.11 -0.95 1.89
C GLY A 275 5.31 -1.49 0.49
N HIS A 276 4.61 -0.97 -0.52
CA HIS A 276 4.79 -1.46 -1.88
C HIS A 276 5.79 -0.62 -2.69
N LEU A 277 6.50 -1.29 -3.58
CA LEU A 277 7.61 -0.68 -4.31
C LEU A 277 7.20 -0.15 -5.69
N ASP A 278 6.20 -0.74 -6.31
CA ASP A 278 5.64 -0.23 -7.56
C ASP A 278 4.85 1.06 -7.34
N SER A 279 4.49 1.73 -8.43
CA SER A 279 3.62 2.90 -8.44
C SER A 279 2.91 3.01 -9.78
N TRP A 280 1.86 3.80 -9.86
CA TRP A 280 1.36 4.23 -11.15
C TRP A 280 2.36 5.11 -11.89
N ASP A 281 2.19 5.22 -13.20
CA ASP A 281 3.11 5.85 -14.15
C ASP A 281 2.86 7.36 -14.36
N LEU A 282 1.83 7.93 -13.75
CA LEU A 282 1.46 9.33 -13.94
C LEU A 282 2.32 10.29 -13.12
N GLY A 283 2.57 9.96 -11.86
CA GLY A 283 3.45 10.67 -10.93
C GLY A 283 4.72 9.89 -10.64
N THR A 284 5.46 10.30 -9.62
CA THR A 284 6.69 9.60 -9.17
C THR A 284 6.43 8.61 -8.03
N GLY A 285 5.15 8.42 -7.61
CA GLY A 285 4.79 7.53 -6.54
C GLY A 285 5.40 7.92 -5.20
N ALA A 286 5.28 9.21 -4.83
CA ALA A 286 5.87 9.72 -3.59
C ALA A 286 5.02 9.38 -2.36
N ILE A 287 3.70 9.62 -2.45
CA ILE A 287 2.77 9.27 -1.38
C ILE A 287 2.28 7.83 -1.50
N ASP A 288 2.37 7.24 -2.71
CA ASP A 288 1.83 5.95 -3.09
C ASP A 288 2.85 5.15 -3.95
N ASP A 289 3.85 4.39 -3.33
CA ASP A 289 4.02 4.27 -1.88
C ASP A 289 5.51 4.42 -1.47
N ALA A 290 6.26 5.34 -2.10
CA ALA A 290 7.64 5.59 -1.64
C ALA A 290 7.67 6.04 -0.17
N SER A 291 6.61 6.72 0.31
CA SER A 291 6.50 7.13 1.71
C SER A 291 6.34 5.94 2.65
N GLY A 292 5.54 4.95 2.33
CA GLY A 292 5.40 3.75 3.15
C GLY A 292 6.67 2.91 3.17
N VAL A 293 7.28 2.68 2.00
CA VAL A 293 8.62 2.06 1.90
C VAL A 293 9.62 2.75 2.83
N ALA A 294 9.63 4.08 2.83
CA ALA A 294 10.53 4.88 3.66
C ALA A 294 10.22 4.79 5.15
N ILE A 295 8.93 4.89 5.52
CA ILE A 295 8.46 4.84 6.91
C ILE A 295 8.84 3.52 7.57
N VAL A 296 8.50 2.39 6.95
CA VAL A 296 8.76 1.06 7.53
C VAL A 296 10.26 0.77 7.59
N THR A 297 11.02 1.20 6.57
CA THR A 297 12.48 1.05 6.53
C THR A 297 13.18 1.88 7.61
N ALA A 298 12.84 3.17 7.74
CA ALA A 298 13.43 4.04 8.75
C ALA A 298 13.09 3.58 10.17
N ALA A 299 11.85 3.15 10.42
CA ALA A 299 11.45 2.63 11.71
C ALA A 299 12.20 1.35 12.10
N ALA A 300 12.32 0.39 11.18
CA ALA A 300 13.10 -0.84 11.40
C ALA A 300 14.60 -0.53 11.63
N LYS A 301 15.15 0.43 10.87
CA LYS A 301 16.53 0.90 11.07
C LYS A 301 16.76 1.47 12.47
N ARG A 302 15.82 2.25 12.99
CA ARG A 302 15.88 2.77 14.36
C ARG A 302 15.93 1.66 15.41
N ILE A 303 15.16 0.60 15.24
CA ILE A 303 15.21 -0.55 16.14
C ILE A 303 16.56 -1.26 16.04
N MET A 304 17.07 -1.47 14.83
CA MET A 304 18.37 -2.09 14.59
C MET A 304 19.50 -1.30 15.25
N ASP A 305 19.49 0.03 15.15
CA ASP A 305 20.53 0.89 15.76
C ASP A 305 20.44 0.93 17.30
N ALA A 306 19.28 0.70 17.86
CA ALA A 306 19.08 0.62 19.31
C ALA A 306 19.54 -0.71 19.93
N GLY A 307 19.78 -1.73 19.11
CA GLY A 307 20.24 -3.06 19.52
C GLY A 307 19.44 -4.19 18.89
N THR A 308 19.67 -5.41 19.34
CA THR A 308 19.00 -6.60 18.82
C THR A 308 17.63 -6.74 19.46
N PRO A 309 16.52 -6.68 18.71
CA PRO A 309 15.19 -6.92 19.24
C PRO A 309 15.03 -8.41 19.62
N ARG A 310 14.01 -8.75 20.41
CA ARG A 310 13.70 -10.15 20.71
C ARG A 310 13.18 -10.89 19.48
N ARG A 311 12.23 -10.30 18.74
CA ARG A 311 11.65 -10.86 17.49
C ARG A 311 12.37 -10.35 16.28
N THR A 312 12.45 -11.17 15.24
CA THR A 312 12.90 -10.70 13.92
C THR A 312 11.88 -9.69 13.37
N ILE A 313 12.40 -8.56 12.87
CA ILE A 313 11.60 -7.62 12.08
C ILE A 313 11.96 -7.85 10.63
N ARG A 314 10.97 -8.20 9.82
CA ARG A 314 11.10 -8.38 8.37
C ARG A 314 10.42 -7.23 7.65
N ILE A 315 11.17 -6.59 6.77
CA ILE A 315 10.65 -5.60 5.83
C ILE A 315 10.29 -6.35 4.56
N LEU A 316 9.07 -6.18 4.10
CA LEU A 316 8.58 -6.59 2.80
C LEU A 316 8.30 -5.34 1.96
N LEU A 317 9.11 -5.10 0.93
CA LEU A 317 8.80 -4.12 -0.10
C LEU A 317 8.13 -4.90 -1.23
N ALA A 318 6.81 -4.89 -1.23
CA ALA A 318 6.01 -5.68 -2.14
C ALA A 318 6.04 -5.09 -3.56
N GLY A 319 6.06 -5.94 -4.56
CA GLY A 319 5.91 -5.52 -5.94
C GLY A 319 4.48 -5.75 -6.43
N ALA A 320 4.03 -4.92 -7.38
CA ALA A 320 2.76 -5.06 -8.07
C ALA A 320 1.53 -5.09 -7.13
N GLU A 321 1.54 -4.23 -6.11
CA GLU A 321 0.35 -3.95 -5.28
C GLU A 321 -0.75 -3.33 -6.14
N GLU A 322 -0.42 -2.25 -6.86
CA GLU A 322 -1.27 -1.37 -7.65
C GLU A 322 -2.17 -2.09 -8.67
N VAL A 323 -1.77 -3.28 -9.06
CA VAL A 323 -2.48 -4.06 -10.08
C VAL A 323 -3.13 -5.33 -9.52
N GLY A 324 -3.14 -5.50 -8.19
CA GLY A 324 -3.85 -6.57 -7.49
C GLY A 324 -3.02 -7.37 -6.50
N SER A 325 -2.10 -6.72 -5.76
CA SER A 325 -1.30 -7.27 -4.66
C SER A 325 -0.59 -8.59 -5.01
N TYR A 326 -0.03 -8.65 -6.24
CA TYR A 326 0.65 -9.88 -6.70
C TYR A 326 1.83 -10.22 -5.79
N GLY A 327 2.57 -9.22 -5.31
CA GLY A 327 3.73 -9.39 -4.43
C GLY A 327 3.36 -9.93 -3.06
N GLY A 328 2.38 -9.32 -2.39
CA GLY A 328 1.87 -9.79 -1.11
C GLY A 328 1.32 -11.21 -1.21
N ASN A 329 0.60 -11.52 -2.30
CA ASN A 329 0.07 -12.85 -2.57
C ASN A 329 1.19 -13.88 -2.79
N ALA A 330 2.21 -13.57 -3.57
CA ALA A 330 3.36 -14.46 -3.81
C ALA A 330 4.15 -14.69 -2.53
N TYR A 331 4.38 -13.64 -1.74
CA TYR A 331 5.04 -13.74 -0.44
C TYR A 331 4.27 -14.64 0.52
N TYR A 332 2.93 -14.44 0.63
CA TYR A 332 2.11 -15.30 1.48
C TYR A 332 2.25 -16.78 1.11
N GLU A 333 2.13 -17.13 -0.17
CA GLU A 333 2.23 -18.53 -0.62
C GLU A 333 3.59 -19.16 -0.29
N ALA A 334 4.67 -18.38 -0.38
CA ALA A 334 6.03 -18.85 -0.08
C ALA A 334 6.31 -18.96 1.42
N HIS A 335 5.73 -18.08 2.25
CA HIS A 335 6.13 -17.88 3.64
C HIS A 335 5.03 -18.12 4.69
N LYS A 336 3.83 -18.56 4.29
CA LYS A 336 2.68 -18.79 5.20
C LYS A 336 2.94 -19.82 6.30
N SER A 337 3.95 -20.68 6.16
CA SER A 337 4.37 -21.65 7.18
C SER A 337 5.38 -21.10 8.18
N GLU A 338 5.95 -19.93 7.92
CA GLU A 338 6.86 -19.28 8.86
C GLU A 338 6.10 -18.65 10.05
N PRO A 339 6.76 -18.48 11.21
CA PRO A 339 6.08 -18.03 12.41
C PRO A 339 5.82 -16.51 12.44
N HIS A 340 5.07 -15.99 11.48
CA HIS A 340 4.61 -14.61 11.53
C HIS A 340 3.67 -14.41 12.72
N VAL A 341 3.88 -13.36 13.48
CA VAL A 341 3.10 -13.06 14.70
C VAL A 341 2.41 -11.69 14.63
N LEU A 342 2.86 -10.82 13.76
CA LEU A 342 2.28 -9.49 13.53
C LEU A 342 2.59 -9.06 12.09
N THR A 343 1.63 -8.49 11.40
CA THR A 343 1.81 -7.84 10.11
C THR A 343 1.17 -6.46 10.09
N SER A 344 1.78 -5.52 9.37
CA SER A 344 1.25 -4.18 9.20
C SER A 344 1.84 -3.54 7.95
N GLU A 345 1.06 -2.73 7.27
CA GLU A 345 1.43 -2.03 6.05
C GLU A 345 1.29 -0.52 6.22
N SER A 346 2.19 0.23 5.62
CA SER A 346 2.11 1.67 5.49
C SER A 346 1.86 2.00 4.02
N ASP A 347 0.60 2.25 3.68
CA ASP A 347 0.12 2.53 2.32
C ASP A 347 -1.11 3.45 2.39
N PHE A 348 -0.90 4.66 2.90
CA PHE A 348 -1.92 5.70 2.93
C PHE A 348 -1.30 7.10 2.99
N GLY A 349 -0.17 7.27 2.29
CA GLY A 349 0.56 8.51 2.21
C GLY A 349 1.49 8.78 3.40
N ALA A 350 1.76 10.05 3.66
CA ALA A 350 2.70 10.50 4.68
C ALA A 350 2.15 11.59 5.60
N ASP A 351 0.86 11.87 5.54
CA ASP A 351 0.22 12.81 6.46
C ASP A 351 0.17 12.22 7.87
N ARG A 352 -0.10 13.04 8.89
CA ARG A 352 0.03 12.61 10.29
C ARG A 352 -0.85 11.41 10.60
N ILE A 353 -0.28 10.43 11.28
CA ILE A 353 -1.07 9.36 11.91
C ILE A 353 -1.88 9.97 13.06
N TRP A 354 -3.18 9.71 13.09
CA TRP A 354 -4.09 10.24 14.10
C TRP A 354 -4.80 9.16 14.92
N ARG A 355 -4.84 7.90 14.39
CA ARG A 355 -5.50 6.77 15.01
C ARG A 355 -4.68 5.49 14.86
N VAL A 356 -4.76 4.61 15.86
CA VAL A 356 -4.25 3.24 15.80
C VAL A 356 -5.37 2.26 16.05
N ASP A 357 -5.56 1.30 15.17
CA ASP A 357 -6.50 0.19 15.28
C ASP A 357 -5.73 -1.14 15.45
N PHE A 358 -6.35 -2.11 16.11
CA PHE A 358 -5.73 -3.39 16.46
C PHE A 358 -6.63 -4.57 16.10
N ALA A 359 -6.01 -5.66 15.62
CA ALA A 359 -6.61 -6.99 15.55
C ALA A 359 -5.68 -8.00 16.23
N PHE A 360 -5.66 -7.99 17.53
CA PHE A 360 -4.83 -8.83 18.38
C PHE A 360 -5.68 -9.82 19.18
N PRO A 361 -5.14 -10.98 19.56
CA PRO A 361 -5.82 -11.86 20.52
C PRO A 361 -5.96 -11.17 21.89
N THR A 362 -6.98 -11.54 22.65
CA THR A 362 -7.28 -10.94 23.96
C THR A 362 -6.09 -11.04 24.92
N ALA A 363 -5.29 -12.10 24.84
CA ALA A 363 -4.10 -12.28 25.65
C ALA A 363 -3.02 -11.21 25.43
N ALA A 364 -2.98 -10.61 24.23
CA ALA A 364 -2.06 -9.54 23.89
C ALA A 364 -2.56 -8.13 24.26
N LYS A 365 -3.71 -8.00 24.94
CA LYS A 365 -4.23 -6.70 25.39
C LYS A 365 -3.21 -5.85 26.17
N PRO A 366 -2.34 -6.39 27.05
CA PRO A 366 -1.30 -5.58 27.69
C PRO A 366 -0.36 -4.91 26.67
N VAL A 367 -0.05 -5.58 25.54
CA VAL A 367 0.82 -5.03 24.48
C VAL A 367 0.11 -3.88 23.77
N THR A 368 -1.13 -4.07 23.33
CA THR A 368 -1.91 -3.02 22.65
C THR A 368 -2.13 -1.81 23.54
N THR A 369 -2.32 -2.02 24.86
CA THR A 369 -2.44 -0.92 25.83
C THR A 369 -1.14 -0.12 25.93
N ARG A 370 0.03 -0.80 26.00
CA ARG A 370 1.33 -0.12 26.01
C ARG A 370 1.58 0.66 24.73
N ILE A 371 1.25 0.08 23.56
CA ILE A 371 1.38 0.76 22.27
C ILE A 371 0.52 2.02 22.25
N ALA A 372 -0.76 1.92 22.54
CA ALA A 372 -1.68 3.06 22.55
C ALA A 372 -1.21 4.17 23.51
N SER A 373 -0.77 3.81 24.71
CA SER A 373 -0.25 4.78 25.69
C SER A 373 1.04 5.47 25.22
N ALA A 374 1.94 4.73 24.54
CA ALA A 374 3.20 5.27 24.04
C ALA A 374 3.01 6.14 22.78
N LEU A 375 1.93 5.93 22.02
CA LEU A 375 1.55 6.73 20.84
C LEU A 375 0.82 8.02 21.20
N ALA A 376 0.18 8.09 22.36
CA ALA A 376 -0.61 9.26 22.80
C ALA A 376 0.16 10.60 22.76
N PRO A 377 1.46 10.68 23.14
CA PRO A 377 2.24 11.92 23.01
C PRO A 377 2.43 12.42 21.58
N LEU A 378 2.25 11.56 20.58
CA LEU A 378 2.27 11.92 19.15
C LEU A 378 0.90 12.43 18.65
N GLY A 379 -0.13 12.52 19.52
CA GLY A 379 -1.48 12.90 19.15
C GLY A 379 -2.30 11.74 18.54
N ILE A 380 -1.84 10.48 18.71
CA ILE A 380 -2.48 9.30 18.13
C ILE A 380 -3.40 8.67 19.18
N SER A 381 -4.68 8.51 18.86
CA SER A 381 -5.67 7.85 19.71
C SER A 381 -5.90 6.39 19.32
N ALA A 382 -6.26 5.57 20.31
CA ALA A 382 -6.72 4.22 20.00
C ALA A 382 -8.12 4.27 19.36
N GLY A 383 -8.27 3.57 18.24
CA GLY A 383 -9.56 3.39 17.56
C GLY A 383 -10.35 2.21 18.10
N ALA A 384 -11.53 2.03 17.53
CA ALA A 384 -12.44 0.94 17.86
C ALA A 384 -12.67 -0.03 16.69
N GLN A 385 -12.06 0.22 15.53
CA GLN A 385 -12.18 -0.65 14.37
C GLN A 385 -11.22 -1.84 14.50
N ARG A 386 -11.51 -2.90 13.77
CA ARG A 386 -10.58 -4.02 13.65
C ARG A 386 -9.56 -3.67 12.56
N ALA A 387 -8.28 -3.76 12.87
CA ALA A 387 -7.21 -3.58 11.91
C ALA A 387 -7.27 -4.62 10.78
N GLY A 388 -7.04 -4.19 9.55
CA GLY A 388 -6.98 -5.01 8.35
C GLY A 388 -5.56 -5.46 8.00
N GLY A 389 -4.55 -4.68 8.38
CA GLY A 389 -3.13 -4.97 8.13
C GLY A 389 -2.59 -4.49 6.78
N GLY A 390 -3.43 -3.94 5.88
CA GLY A 390 -3.08 -3.48 4.55
C GLY A 390 -3.39 -4.48 3.43
N ALA A 391 -3.30 -4.04 2.17
CA ALA A 391 -3.68 -4.81 1.00
C ALA A 391 -2.75 -6.02 0.76
N ASP A 392 -1.44 -5.82 0.83
CA ASP A 392 -0.45 -6.88 0.63
C ASP A 392 -0.41 -7.90 1.78
N ASN A 393 -0.93 -7.54 2.96
CA ASN A 393 -1.00 -8.39 4.14
C ASN A 393 -2.36 -9.08 4.34
N ALA A 394 -3.34 -8.85 3.46
CA ALA A 394 -4.71 -9.33 3.63
C ALA A 394 -4.82 -10.84 3.91
N LYS A 395 -4.04 -11.67 3.21
CA LYS A 395 -4.04 -13.12 3.42
C LYS A 395 -3.50 -13.53 4.81
N PHE A 396 -2.55 -12.80 5.37
CA PHE A 396 -2.08 -13.04 6.74
C PHE A 396 -3.13 -12.65 7.77
N ALA A 397 -3.82 -11.53 7.55
CA ALA A 397 -4.94 -11.09 8.39
C ALA A 397 -6.09 -12.12 8.36
N ASP A 398 -6.43 -12.64 7.19
CA ASP A 398 -7.44 -13.70 7.00
C ASP A 398 -7.02 -15.02 7.68
N ALA A 399 -5.72 -15.32 7.69
CA ALA A 399 -5.16 -16.47 8.41
C ALA A 399 -5.09 -16.26 9.94
N GLY A 400 -5.53 -15.11 10.46
CA GLY A 400 -5.61 -14.81 11.88
C GLY A 400 -4.29 -14.33 12.50
N ILE A 401 -3.32 -13.91 11.70
CA ILE A 401 -2.13 -13.23 12.21
C ILE A 401 -2.56 -11.85 12.76
N ALA A 402 -1.96 -11.44 13.88
CA ALA A 402 -2.27 -10.13 14.44
C ALA A 402 -1.92 -9.01 13.46
N THR A 403 -2.77 -7.98 13.42
CA THR A 403 -2.58 -6.80 12.57
C THR A 403 -2.71 -5.51 13.38
N ILE A 404 -2.03 -4.48 12.91
CA ILE A 404 -2.13 -3.12 13.43
C ILE A 404 -2.21 -2.15 12.26
N ASP A 405 -3.13 -1.19 12.32
CA ASP A 405 -3.24 -0.11 11.35
C ASP A 405 -2.90 1.21 12.03
N LEU A 406 -1.89 1.88 11.50
CA LEU A 406 -1.53 3.24 11.87
C LEU A 406 -2.14 4.19 10.84
N GLN A 407 -3.33 4.67 11.13
CA GLN A 407 -4.16 5.42 10.20
C GLN A 407 -3.63 6.85 10.01
N GLN A 408 -3.08 7.14 8.84
CA GLN A 408 -2.72 8.49 8.41
C GLN A 408 -3.99 9.34 8.15
N ASP A 409 -3.84 10.66 8.11
CA ASP A 409 -4.92 11.59 7.77
C ASP A 409 -5.16 11.56 6.25
N GLY A 410 -6.28 10.99 5.84
CA GLY A 410 -6.68 10.83 4.44
C GLY A 410 -7.35 12.05 3.82
N THR A 411 -7.43 13.18 4.53
CA THR A 411 -8.23 14.33 4.08
C THR A 411 -7.80 14.85 2.70
N ARG A 412 -6.49 14.82 2.40
CA ARG A 412 -5.95 15.23 1.10
C ARG A 412 -5.33 14.08 0.30
N TYR A 413 -5.29 12.85 0.82
CA TYR A 413 -4.67 11.71 0.15
C TYR A 413 -5.29 11.48 -1.23
N PHE A 414 -6.61 11.49 -1.31
CA PHE A 414 -7.34 11.31 -2.57
C PHE A 414 -7.39 12.56 -3.47
N ASP A 415 -6.73 13.64 -3.12
CA ASP A 415 -6.42 14.73 -4.07
C ASP A 415 -5.22 14.37 -4.95
N LEU A 416 -4.36 13.46 -4.51
CA LEU A 416 -3.03 13.16 -5.08
C LEU A 416 -2.92 11.72 -5.59
N HIS A 417 -3.54 10.78 -4.88
CA HIS A 417 -3.48 9.33 -5.10
C HIS A 417 -3.77 8.97 -6.56
N HIS A 418 -2.86 8.23 -7.19
CA HIS A 418 -2.97 7.77 -8.58
C HIS A 418 -3.00 8.90 -9.63
N THR A 419 -2.40 10.05 -9.36
CA THR A 419 -2.36 11.20 -10.27
C THR A 419 -0.93 11.58 -10.65
N ALA A 420 -0.83 12.51 -11.62
CA ALA A 420 0.44 13.12 -11.98
C ALA A 420 1.01 14.04 -10.86
N ASP A 421 0.19 14.40 -9.88
CA ASP A 421 0.59 15.22 -8.72
C ASP A 421 1.13 14.40 -7.55
N ASP A 422 1.23 13.07 -7.67
CA ASP A 422 1.92 12.24 -6.70
C ASP A 422 3.44 12.38 -6.83
N THR A 423 3.97 13.45 -6.23
CA THR A 423 5.35 13.90 -6.36
C THR A 423 5.95 14.30 -5.02
N LEU A 424 7.28 14.33 -4.94
CA LEU A 424 8.05 14.59 -3.71
C LEU A 424 7.62 15.85 -2.95
N ASP A 425 7.25 16.92 -3.67
CA ASP A 425 6.84 18.20 -3.08
C ASP A 425 5.54 18.14 -2.27
N LYS A 426 4.81 17.00 -2.34
CA LYS A 426 3.60 16.76 -1.55
C LYS A 426 3.90 16.16 -0.17
N ILE A 427 5.12 15.70 0.05
CA ILE A 427 5.55 15.14 1.34
C ILE A 427 5.92 16.27 2.31
N ASP A 428 5.25 16.34 3.45
CA ASP A 428 5.64 17.19 4.57
C ASP A 428 6.65 16.45 5.45
N PRO A 429 7.91 16.93 5.55
CA PRO A 429 8.95 16.24 6.32
C PRO A 429 8.61 16.09 7.81
N GLN A 430 7.84 17.00 8.41
CA GLN A 430 7.47 16.89 9.82
C GLN A 430 6.42 15.83 10.05
N GLN A 431 5.46 15.70 9.13
CA GLN A 431 4.44 14.64 9.18
C GLN A 431 5.06 13.28 8.90
N LEU A 432 5.96 13.17 7.91
CA LEU A 432 6.71 11.94 7.63
C LEU A 432 7.52 11.48 8.88
N ARG A 433 8.21 12.39 9.58
CA ARG A 433 8.92 12.06 10.83
C ARG A 433 7.97 11.58 11.94
N GLN A 434 6.75 12.15 12.02
CA GLN A 434 5.76 11.66 12.99
C GLN A 434 5.31 10.23 12.66
N ASN A 435 5.17 9.88 11.38
CA ASN A 435 4.92 8.49 10.95
C ASN A 435 6.06 7.57 11.39
N VAL A 436 7.33 7.93 11.09
CA VAL A 436 8.49 7.14 11.52
C VAL A 436 8.52 6.96 13.04
N ALA A 437 8.19 8.02 13.81
CA ALA A 437 8.14 7.94 15.27
C ALA A 437 7.04 7.00 15.77
N ALA A 438 5.87 7.00 15.14
CA ALA A 438 4.78 6.09 15.48
C ALA A 438 5.16 4.63 15.19
N TRP A 439 5.66 4.33 13.99
CA TRP A 439 6.11 3.00 13.60
C TRP A 439 7.27 2.50 14.46
N THR A 440 8.26 3.36 14.77
CA THR A 440 9.35 3.04 15.71
C THR A 440 8.81 2.66 17.09
N THR A 441 7.81 3.40 17.58
CA THR A 441 7.17 3.13 18.89
C THR A 441 6.48 1.77 18.89
N VAL A 442 5.73 1.43 17.84
CA VAL A 442 5.07 0.13 17.70
C VAL A 442 6.09 -0.99 17.67
N LEU A 443 7.13 -0.87 16.82
CA LEU A 443 8.16 -1.89 16.67
C LEU A 443 8.97 -2.07 17.95
N ALA A 444 9.34 -0.99 18.64
CA ALA A 444 10.08 -1.07 19.91
C ALA A 444 9.32 -1.89 20.98
N ILE A 445 8.00 -1.74 21.03
CA ILE A 445 7.15 -2.48 21.99
C ILE A 445 6.88 -3.90 21.50
N ALA A 446 6.40 -4.07 20.27
CA ALA A 446 5.96 -5.36 19.76
C ALA A 446 7.13 -6.35 19.59
N ALA A 447 8.27 -5.86 19.07
CA ALA A 447 9.44 -6.72 18.86
C ALA A 447 10.10 -7.20 20.15
N ASN A 448 9.87 -6.49 21.29
CA ASN A 448 10.45 -6.85 22.58
C ASN A 448 9.43 -7.40 23.59
N ALA A 449 8.13 -7.46 23.24
CA ALA A 449 7.09 -7.98 24.12
C ALA A 449 7.35 -9.44 24.50
N GLN A 450 7.17 -9.76 25.78
CA GLN A 450 7.28 -11.14 26.28
C GLN A 450 5.99 -11.93 26.02
N GLU A 451 4.87 -11.24 25.91
CA GLU A 451 3.57 -11.81 25.64
C GLU A 451 3.50 -12.41 24.23
N SER A 452 2.68 -13.45 24.08
CA SER A 452 2.32 -13.95 22.76
C SER A 452 1.50 -12.90 22.01
N LEU A 453 1.82 -12.70 20.74
CA LEU A 453 1.02 -11.88 19.81
C LEU A 453 0.05 -12.75 18.98
N ARG A 454 0.12 -14.06 19.17
CA ARG A 454 -0.75 -15.09 18.56
C ARG A 454 -1.71 -15.65 19.57
#